data_91115cbda3a0f8c772b881905d2a6ecb
#
_entry.id   91115cbda3a0f8c772b881905d2a6ecb
#
_cell.length_a   1.000
_cell.length_b   1.000
_cell.length_c   1.000
_cell.angle_alpha   90.00
_cell.angle_beta   90.00
_cell.angle_gamma   90.00
#
_symmetry.space_group_name_H-M   'P 1'
#
loop_
_entity.id
_entity.type
_entity.pdbx_description
1 polymer ?
#
loop_
_entity_poly.entity_id
_entity_poly.type
_entity_poly.pdbx_seq_one_letter_code
_entity_poly.pdbx_strand_id
1 'polypeptide(L)'
;MKQITYILLFLLGIGFSSCRRPAVPKPYGYFRIAIPDTSYSIYTPKGYPYTFRLSNNAEAQPLNKEGENYWLDIHYPALNTTIHCSYKPIRNNLRTLARDAQEFLFSHSTIASAIPSQDFANPDHNVYGVYYELHGNTASPIQFILTDSTEHFFRGSVYCNTIPNQDSLAPIYDYMRHDVRIIMESMQWQ
;
A
#
# COMPACT_ATOMS: atom_id res chain seq x y z
N MET A 1 -69.10 -1.10 30.72
CA MET A 1 -68.28 0.12 30.61
C MET A 1 -66.91 -0.06 31.30
N LYS A 2 -66.81 -0.50 32.54
CA LYS A 2 -65.50 -0.67 33.24
C LYS A 2 -64.53 -1.61 32.55
N GLN A 3 -64.99 -2.73 31.95
CA GLN A 3 -64.08 -3.67 31.25
C GLN A 3 -63.43 -3.05 29.97
N ILE A 4 -64.16 -2.23 29.23
CA ILE A 4 -63.70 -1.56 28.04
C ILE A 4 -62.60 -0.55 28.41
N THR A 5 -62.75 0.13 29.56
CA THR A 5 -61.74 1.09 30.05
C THR A 5 -60.44 0.39 30.42
N TYR A 6 -60.46 -0.80 31.02
CA TYR A 6 -59.26 -1.58 31.34
C TYR A 6 -58.51 -2.08 30.09
N ILE A 7 -59.28 -2.50 29.07
CA ILE A 7 -58.70 -2.94 27.78
C ILE A 7 -58.00 -1.75 27.07
N LEU A 8 -58.64 -0.58 27.10
CA LEU A 8 -58.08 0.64 26.49
C LEU A 8 -56.80 1.11 27.21
N LEU A 9 -56.75 1.03 28.54
CA LEU A 9 -55.57 1.33 29.37
C LEU A 9 -54.45 0.33 29.12
N PHE A 10 -54.74 -0.95 28.92
CA PHE A 10 -53.75 -1.98 28.62
C PHE A 10 -53.14 -1.81 27.21
N LEU A 11 -53.96 -1.46 26.21
CA LEU A 11 -53.49 -1.15 24.85
C LEU A 11 -52.64 0.12 24.82
N LEU A 12 -52.96 1.13 25.61
CA LEU A 12 -52.17 2.33 25.72
C LEU A 12 -50.77 2.07 26.34
N GLY A 13 -50.67 1.14 27.31
CA GLY A 13 -49.40 0.74 27.94
C GLY A 13 -48.44 0.02 27.01
N ILE A 14 -48.93 -0.75 26.02
CA ILE A 14 -48.11 -1.47 25.04
C ILE A 14 -47.49 -0.50 24.01
N GLY A 15 -48.14 0.62 23.72
CA GLY A 15 -47.65 1.62 22.73
C GLY A 15 -46.36 2.35 23.15
N PHE A 16 -45.99 2.34 24.42
CA PHE A 16 -44.80 3.01 24.94
C PHE A 16 -43.52 2.15 24.97
N SER A 17 -43.60 0.85 24.67
CA SER A 17 -42.42 0.00 24.54
C SER A 17 -41.75 0.17 23.17
N SER A 18 -41.57 1.42 22.72
CA SER A 18 -40.75 1.72 21.54
C SER A 18 -39.31 1.32 21.82
N CYS A 19 -38.84 0.27 21.18
CA CYS A 19 -37.47 -0.16 21.22
C CYS A 19 -36.57 1.02 20.75
N ARG A 20 -35.99 1.72 21.70
CA ARG A 20 -34.90 2.67 21.39
C ARG A 20 -33.72 1.85 20.92
N ARG A 21 -33.46 1.82 19.62
CA ARG A 21 -32.20 1.30 19.11
C ARG A 21 -31.08 2.06 19.83
N PRO A 22 -30.11 1.37 20.43
CA PRO A 22 -28.98 2.05 21.04
C PRO A 22 -28.31 2.91 19.96
N ALA A 23 -28.00 4.16 20.30
CA ALA A 23 -27.29 5.04 19.39
C ALA A 23 -25.91 4.43 19.13
N VAL A 24 -25.71 3.86 17.95
CA VAL A 24 -24.38 3.41 17.51
C VAL A 24 -23.60 4.67 17.16
N PRO A 25 -22.39 4.88 17.74
CA PRO A 25 -21.54 5.99 17.33
C PRO A 25 -21.34 5.92 15.83
N LYS A 26 -21.61 7.02 15.13
CA LYS A 26 -21.30 7.11 13.71
C LYS A 26 -19.78 7.03 13.56
N PRO A 27 -19.26 6.30 12.56
CA PRO A 27 -17.82 6.33 12.28
C PRO A 27 -17.38 7.78 12.00
N TYR A 28 -16.15 8.11 12.40
CA TYR A 28 -15.58 9.42 12.11
C TYR A 28 -15.63 9.67 10.60
N GLY A 29 -16.09 10.86 10.20
CA GLY A 29 -15.97 11.31 8.82
C GLY A 29 -14.53 11.72 8.55
N TYR A 30 -13.91 11.11 7.54
CA TYR A 30 -12.59 11.53 7.06
C TYR A 30 -12.72 12.56 5.96
N PHE A 31 -11.71 13.43 5.82
CA PHE A 31 -11.66 14.37 4.69
C PHE A 31 -11.58 13.60 3.37
N ARG A 32 -12.31 14.10 2.36
CA ARG A 32 -12.23 13.54 1.02
C ARG A 32 -10.85 13.83 0.43
N ILE A 33 -10.09 12.78 0.13
CA ILE A 33 -8.84 12.88 -0.60
C ILE A 33 -9.16 12.90 -2.09
N ALA A 34 -8.67 13.92 -2.81
CA ALA A 34 -8.78 13.96 -4.27
C ALA A 34 -7.73 12.99 -4.86
N ILE A 35 -8.19 11.90 -5.44
CA ILE A 35 -7.34 10.94 -6.12
C ILE A 35 -7.20 11.38 -7.58
N PRO A 36 -5.97 11.54 -8.12
CA PRO A 36 -5.75 11.92 -9.50
C PRO A 36 -6.09 10.78 -10.47
N ASP A 37 -6.42 11.15 -11.71
CA ASP A 37 -6.60 10.18 -12.80
C ASP A 37 -5.29 9.46 -13.10
N THR A 38 -5.38 8.17 -13.47
CA THR A 38 -4.21 7.34 -13.74
C THR A 38 -3.83 7.40 -15.23
N SER A 39 -2.59 7.74 -15.50
CA SER A 39 -1.95 7.60 -16.81
C SER A 39 -0.47 7.29 -16.61
N TYR A 40 0.13 6.57 -17.56
CA TYR A 40 1.47 6.01 -17.40
C TYR A 40 2.32 6.25 -18.63
N SER A 41 3.62 6.47 -18.42
CA SER A 41 4.64 6.49 -19.45
C SER A 41 5.81 5.56 -19.10
N ILE A 42 6.57 5.13 -20.10
CA ILE A 42 7.76 4.31 -19.85
C ILE A 42 8.84 5.20 -19.22
N TYR A 43 9.32 4.78 -18.07
CA TYR A 43 10.46 5.41 -17.39
C TYR A 43 11.71 4.59 -17.62
N THR A 44 12.66 5.17 -18.37
CA THR A 44 13.94 4.55 -18.69
C THR A 44 15.06 5.51 -18.27
N PRO A 45 15.52 5.44 -17.00
CA PRO A 45 16.59 6.30 -16.53
C PRO A 45 17.92 5.90 -17.18
N LYS A 46 18.66 6.88 -17.68
CA LYS A 46 19.91 6.64 -18.42
C LYS A 46 20.95 5.91 -17.54
N GLY A 47 21.39 4.76 -18.00
CA GLY A 47 22.42 3.96 -17.34
C GLY A 47 21.92 3.12 -16.16
N TYR A 48 20.62 3.05 -15.94
CA TYR A 48 20.02 2.18 -14.93
C TYR A 48 19.77 0.78 -15.50
N PRO A 49 19.92 -0.28 -14.71
CA PRO A 49 19.75 -1.66 -15.17
C PRO A 49 18.28 -2.11 -15.24
N TYR A 50 17.33 -1.17 -15.24
CA TYR A 50 15.90 -1.47 -15.28
C TYR A 50 15.09 -0.34 -15.91
N THR A 51 13.91 -0.70 -16.40
CA THR A 51 12.87 0.20 -16.90
C THR A 51 11.51 -0.31 -16.47
N PHE A 52 10.54 0.59 -16.33
CA PHE A 52 9.16 0.25 -15.97
C PHE A 52 8.20 1.37 -16.36
N ARG A 53 6.89 1.13 -16.25
CA ARG A 53 5.89 2.18 -16.45
C ARG A 53 5.68 2.96 -15.16
N LEU A 54 5.84 4.28 -15.26
CA LEU A 54 5.67 5.22 -14.16
C LEU A 54 4.40 6.04 -14.37
N SER A 55 3.66 6.29 -13.30
CA SER A 55 2.51 7.21 -13.29
C SER A 55 2.96 8.62 -13.67
N ASN A 56 2.18 9.28 -14.55
CA ASN A 56 2.43 10.68 -14.91
C ASN A 56 2.13 11.66 -13.76
N ASN A 57 1.55 11.17 -12.65
CA ASN A 57 1.34 11.92 -11.40
C ASN A 57 2.52 11.79 -10.43
N ALA A 58 3.56 11.05 -10.82
CA ALA A 58 4.73 10.79 -10.00
C ALA A 58 5.98 11.45 -10.58
N GLU A 59 6.89 11.85 -9.71
CA GLU A 59 8.19 12.43 -10.01
C GLU A 59 9.29 11.46 -9.56
N ALA A 60 10.08 10.96 -10.52
CA ALA A 60 11.18 10.05 -10.23
C ALA A 60 12.47 10.85 -9.96
N GLN A 61 13.05 10.65 -8.79
CA GLN A 61 14.29 11.31 -8.36
C GLN A 61 15.40 10.28 -8.12
N PRO A 62 16.39 10.19 -9.03
CA PRO A 62 17.57 9.37 -8.82
C PRO A 62 18.33 9.75 -7.55
N LEU A 63 18.72 8.76 -6.75
CA LEU A 63 19.54 8.95 -5.57
C LEU A 63 21.00 8.61 -5.88
N ASN A 64 21.87 9.59 -5.70
CA ASN A 64 23.31 9.43 -5.88
C ASN A 64 23.99 9.40 -4.52
N LYS A 65 24.05 8.21 -3.90
CA LYS A 65 24.81 7.99 -2.67
C LYS A 65 26.03 7.11 -2.97
N GLU A 66 27.14 7.38 -2.32
CA GLU A 66 28.34 6.58 -2.48
C GLU A 66 28.07 5.11 -2.08
N GLY A 67 28.33 4.18 -3.00
CA GLY A 67 28.05 2.74 -2.82
C GLY A 67 26.59 2.31 -3.03
N GLU A 68 25.65 3.23 -3.25
CA GLU A 68 24.22 2.96 -3.48
C GLU A 68 23.83 3.42 -4.90
N ASN A 69 24.27 2.64 -5.90
CA ASN A 69 23.98 2.95 -7.30
C ASN A 69 22.57 2.52 -7.69
N TYR A 70 21.95 3.30 -8.59
CA TYR A 70 20.64 2.99 -9.19
C TYR A 70 19.46 2.98 -8.21
N TRP A 71 19.59 3.67 -7.09
CA TRP A 71 18.46 3.91 -6.19
C TRP A 71 17.59 5.04 -6.71
N LEU A 72 16.32 5.01 -6.37
CA LEU A 72 15.32 5.92 -6.91
C LEU A 72 14.24 6.20 -5.88
N ASP A 73 13.92 7.47 -5.67
CA ASP A 73 12.70 7.88 -4.99
C ASP A 73 11.63 8.27 -6.00
N ILE A 74 10.43 7.74 -5.85
CA ILE A 74 9.27 8.07 -6.67
C ILE A 74 8.29 8.84 -5.81
N HIS A 75 8.18 10.13 -6.03
CA HIS A 75 7.34 11.05 -5.27
C HIS A 75 5.98 11.20 -5.93
N TYR A 76 4.92 11.16 -5.14
CA TYR A 76 3.54 11.49 -5.53
C TYR A 76 3.11 12.76 -4.76
N PRO A 77 3.39 13.96 -5.31
CA PRO A 77 3.17 15.21 -4.57
C PRO A 77 1.73 15.42 -4.13
N ALA A 78 0.76 15.10 -5.02
CA ALA A 78 -0.67 15.24 -4.74
C ALA A 78 -1.17 14.33 -3.61
N LEU A 79 -0.46 13.22 -3.32
CA LEU A 79 -0.81 12.23 -2.30
C LEU A 79 0.12 12.29 -1.07
N ASN A 80 1.09 13.18 -1.06
CA ASN A 80 2.14 13.26 -0.02
C ASN A 80 2.75 11.90 0.29
N THR A 81 3.06 11.13 -0.77
CA THR A 81 3.51 9.74 -0.69
C THR A 81 4.79 9.55 -1.50
N THR A 82 5.66 8.68 -1.05
CA THR A 82 6.92 8.34 -1.72
C THR A 82 7.11 6.84 -1.77
N ILE A 83 7.57 6.32 -2.92
CA ILE A 83 8.10 4.95 -3.01
C ILE A 83 9.62 5.06 -2.98
N HIS A 84 10.24 4.54 -1.93
CA HIS A 84 11.69 4.41 -1.86
C HIS A 84 12.12 3.13 -2.53
N CYS A 85 12.88 3.24 -3.63
CA CYS A 85 13.36 2.12 -4.41
C CYS A 85 14.87 1.94 -4.22
N SER A 86 15.29 0.72 -3.96
CA SER A 86 16.69 0.33 -3.88
C SER A 86 17.01 -0.78 -4.87
N TYR A 87 18.20 -0.71 -5.46
CA TYR A 87 18.73 -1.73 -6.36
C TYR A 87 20.05 -2.29 -5.80
N LYS A 88 20.23 -3.59 -5.94
CA LYS A 88 21.47 -4.29 -5.59
C LYS A 88 21.79 -5.31 -6.67
N PRO A 89 23.01 -5.32 -7.23
CA PRO A 89 23.45 -6.39 -8.10
C PRO A 89 23.62 -7.69 -7.29
N ILE A 90 23.16 -8.80 -7.82
CA ILE A 90 23.38 -10.11 -7.22
C ILE A 90 24.80 -10.58 -7.55
N ARG A 91 25.53 -10.99 -6.51
CA ARG A 91 26.89 -11.53 -6.62
C ARG A 91 26.98 -12.81 -5.81
N ASN A 92 26.23 -13.84 -6.20
CA ASN A 92 26.04 -15.09 -5.45
C ASN A 92 25.47 -14.91 -4.03
N ASN A 93 24.80 -13.78 -3.77
CA ASN A 93 24.32 -13.37 -2.44
C ASN A 93 22.79 -13.16 -2.40
N LEU A 94 22.03 -13.70 -3.33
CA LEU A 94 20.56 -13.54 -3.39
C LEU A 94 19.89 -13.90 -2.06
N ARG A 95 20.30 -15.01 -1.44
CA ARG A 95 19.74 -15.45 -0.15
C ARG A 95 19.96 -14.40 0.96
N THR A 96 21.12 -13.75 0.97
CA THR A 96 21.44 -12.68 1.93
C THR A 96 20.56 -11.46 1.64
N LEU A 97 20.48 -11.01 0.39
CA LEU A 97 19.64 -9.88 -0.01
C LEU A 97 18.17 -10.10 0.33
N ALA A 98 17.65 -11.31 0.09
CA ALA A 98 16.27 -11.66 0.42
C ALA A 98 16.04 -11.67 1.94
N ARG A 99 16.97 -12.21 2.73
CA ARG A 99 16.90 -12.19 4.20
C ARG A 99 16.93 -10.76 4.73
N ASP A 100 17.85 -9.93 4.25
CA ASP A 100 17.97 -8.54 4.70
C ASP A 100 16.70 -7.74 4.37
N ALA A 101 16.07 -8.01 3.21
CA ALA A 101 14.80 -7.42 2.82
C ALA A 101 13.65 -7.87 3.74
N GLN A 102 13.63 -9.14 4.15
CA GLN A 102 12.66 -9.66 5.12
C GLN A 102 12.87 -9.07 6.52
N GLU A 103 14.10 -8.98 6.99
CA GLU A 103 14.41 -8.35 8.28
C GLU A 103 13.96 -6.90 8.32
N PHE A 104 14.17 -6.18 7.23
CA PHE A 104 13.66 -4.80 7.09
C PHE A 104 12.13 -4.74 7.08
N LEU A 105 11.45 -5.64 6.36
CA LEU A 105 10.00 -5.78 6.39
C LEU A 105 9.50 -5.98 7.81
N PHE A 106 10.08 -6.91 8.56
CA PHE A 106 9.68 -7.22 9.92
C PHE A 106 10.03 -6.13 10.93
N SER A 107 11.10 -5.37 10.73
CA SER A 107 11.43 -4.24 11.61
C SER A 107 10.35 -3.14 11.60
N HIS A 108 9.62 -3.00 10.50
CA HIS A 108 8.48 -2.08 10.35
C HIS A 108 7.15 -2.72 10.76
N SER A 109 7.13 -4.03 11.02
CA SER A 109 5.92 -4.80 11.28
C SER A 109 5.47 -4.82 12.75
N THR A 110 6.23 -4.23 13.65
CA THR A 110 5.92 -4.24 15.10
C THR A 110 4.52 -3.70 15.44
N ILE A 111 3.93 -2.92 14.51
CA ILE A 111 2.60 -2.31 14.65
C ILE A 111 1.60 -2.93 13.64
N ALA A 112 2.06 -3.81 12.74
CA ALA A 112 1.19 -4.45 11.77
C ALA A 112 0.31 -5.52 12.44
N SER A 113 -0.98 -5.50 12.13
CA SER A 113 -1.94 -6.53 12.59
C SER A 113 -1.89 -7.79 11.72
N ALA A 114 -1.47 -7.66 10.45
CA ALA A 114 -1.27 -8.75 9.50
C ALA A 114 -0.31 -8.31 8.39
N ILE A 115 0.39 -9.27 7.77
CA ILE A 115 1.30 -9.05 6.63
C ILE A 115 1.01 -10.10 5.55
N PRO A 116 -0.12 -10.00 4.84
CA PRO A 116 -0.35 -10.84 3.67
C PRO A 116 0.71 -10.59 2.59
N SER A 117 1.11 -11.67 1.93
CA SER A 117 2.04 -11.62 0.81
C SER A 117 1.43 -12.29 -0.42
N GLN A 118 1.84 -11.83 -1.59
CA GLN A 118 1.46 -12.39 -2.88
C GLN A 118 2.71 -12.58 -3.72
N ASP A 119 2.93 -13.80 -4.20
CA ASP A 119 3.99 -14.10 -5.16
C ASP A 119 3.65 -13.47 -6.51
N PHE A 120 4.68 -12.97 -7.18
CA PHE A 120 4.62 -12.34 -8.49
C PHE A 120 5.56 -13.05 -9.45
N ALA A 121 5.10 -13.30 -10.67
CA ALA A 121 5.92 -13.86 -11.75
C ALA A 121 5.51 -13.27 -13.10
N ASN A 122 6.50 -12.75 -13.83
CA ASN A 122 6.42 -12.35 -15.22
C ASN A 122 7.57 -13.03 -16.00
N PRO A 123 7.37 -14.30 -16.45
CA PRO A 123 8.42 -15.07 -17.12
C PRO A 123 8.92 -14.45 -18.43
N ASP A 124 8.06 -13.70 -19.15
CA ASP A 124 8.41 -13.07 -20.43
C ASP A 124 9.52 -12.02 -20.27
N HIS A 125 9.66 -11.44 -19.09
CA HIS A 125 10.68 -10.45 -18.75
C HIS A 125 11.67 -10.93 -17.69
N ASN A 126 11.64 -12.21 -17.32
CA ASN A 126 12.45 -12.77 -16.22
C ASN A 126 12.29 -11.98 -14.90
N VAL A 127 11.08 -11.55 -14.56
CA VAL A 127 10.80 -10.80 -13.33
C VAL A 127 9.98 -11.66 -12.38
N TYR A 128 10.56 -11.94 -11.24
CA TYR A 128 9.94 -12.71 -10.15
C TYR A 128 10.00 -11.88 -8.88
N GLY A 129 9.09 -12.11 -7.95
CA GLY A 129 9.13 -11.35 -6.72
C GLY A 129 8.01 -11.63 -5.75
N VAL A 130 7.90 -10.78 -4.75
CA VAL A 130 6.85 -10.84 -3.72
C VAL A 130 6.35 -9.43 -3.44
N TYR A 131 5.04 -9.32 -3.34
CA TYR A 131 4.32 -8.13 -2.92
C TYR A 131 3.80 -8.35 -1.50
N TYR A 132 3.99 -7.37 -0.61
CA TYR A 132 3.55 -7.40 0.78
C TYR A 132 2.63 -6.22 1.08
N GLU A 133 1.53 -6.50 1.79
CA GLU A 133 0.70 -5.48 2.41
C GLU A 133 0.84 -5.55 3.93
N LEU A 134 1.12 -4.42 4.57
CA LEU A 134 1.19 -4.33 6.01
C LEU A 134 -0.10 -3.65 6.52
N HIS A 135 -0.98 -4.42 7.11
CA HIS A 135 -2.24 -3.93 7.65
C HIS A 135 -2.01 -3.28 9.02
N GLY A 136 -2.81 -2.26 9.33
CA GLY A 136 -2.70 -1.48 10.55
C GLY A 136 -2.09 -0.09 10.30
N ASN A 137 -1.75 0.59 11.38
CA ASN A 137 -1.21 1.96 11.31
C ASN A 137 0.31 1.94 11.08
N THR A 138 0.74 1.28 10.01
CA THR A 138 2.16 1.15 9.65
C THR A 138 2.64 2.33 8.83
N ALA A 139 3.92 2.71 8.97
CA ALA A 139 4.52 3.79 8.18
C ALA A 139 4.73 3.39 6.71
N SER A 140 4.92 2.08 6.44
CA SER A 140 5.13 1.52 5.10
C SER A 140 4.08 0.43 4.83
N PRO A 141 2.90 0.80 4.33
CA PRO A 141 1.78 -0.14 4.14
C PRO A 141 2.00 -1.13 2.99
N ILE A 142 2.87 -0.81 2.03
CA ILE A 142 3.13 -1.63 0.85
C ILE A 142 4.64 -1.74 0.65
N GLN A 143 5.11 -2.98 0.46
CA GLN A 143 6.49 -3.27 0.09
C GLN A 143 6.52 -4.34 -0.99
N PHE A 144 7.55 -4.33 -1.83
CA PHE A 144 7.73 -5.34 -2.86
C PHE A 144 9.20 -5.59 -3.17
N ILE A 145 9.47 -6.78 -3.68
CA ILE A 145 10.78 -7.23 -4.11
C ILE A 145 10.64 -7.81 -5.50
N LEU A 146 11.55 -7.45 -6.42
CA LEU A 146 11.64 -8.01 -7.75
C LEU A 146 13.07 -8.48 -8.03
N THR A 147 13.22 -9.58 -8.76
CA THR A 147 14.51 -10.18 -9.10
C THR A 147 14.39 -11.04 -10.36
N ASP A 148 15.48 -11.19 -11.09
CA ASP A 148 15.66 -12.23 -12.10
C ASP A 148 16.35 -13.48 -11.52
N SER A 149 16.62 -13.49 -10.22
CA SER A 149 17.33 -14.52 -9.46
C SER A 149 18.83 -14.67 -9.77
N THR A 150 19.37 -13.92 -10.72
CA THR A 150 20.75 -14.08 -11.19
C THR A 150 21.61 -12.82 -11.06
N GLU A 151 21.12 -11.68 -11.51
CA GLU A 151 21.89 -10.43 -11.59
C GLU A 151 21.22 -9.26 -10.88
N HIS A 152 19.88 -9.22 -10.83
CA HIS A 152 19.11 -8.06 -10.44
C HIS A 152 18.29 -8.31 -9.18
N PHE A 153 18.40 -7.41 -8.20
CA PHE A 153 17.57 -7.36 -7.02
C PHE A 153 17.07 -5.94 -6.80
N PHE A 154 15.77 -5.74 -6.95
CA PHE A 154 15.10 -4.46 -6.78
C PHE A 154 14.08 -4.55 -5.66
N ARG A 155 14.00 -3.51 -4.83
CA ARG A 155 13.04 -3.42 -3.73
C ARG A 155 12.40 -2.06 -3.72
N GLY A 156 11.09 -2.01 -3.46
CA GLY A 156 10.36 -0.79 -3.23
C GLY A 156 9.57 -0.82 -1.92
N SER A 157 9.44 0.34 -1.29
CA SER A 157 8.68 0.53 -0.06
C SER A 157 7.90 1.84 -0.13
N VAL A 158 6.57 1.78 0.04
CA VAL A 158 5.68 2.94 0.00
C VAL A 158 5.61 3.59 1.37
N TYR A 159 5.79 4.90 1.43
CA TYR A 159 5.65 5.71 2.65
C TYR A 159 4.69 6.86 2.40
N CYS A 160 3.67 6.98 3.26
CA CYS A 160 2.85 8.19 3.32
C CYS A 160 3.49 9.15 4.34
N ASN A 161 3.82 10.38 3.90
CA ASN A 161 4.47 11.39 4.73
C ASN A 161 3.46 12.08 5.68
N THR A 162 2.72 11.27 6.42
CA THR A 162 1.70 11.69 7.39
C THR A 162 1.59 10.67 8.52
N ILE A 163 0.87 11.02 9.58
CA ILE A 163 0.62 10.09 10.69
C ILE A 163 -0.16 8.87 10.15
N PRO A 164 0.36 7.65 10.33
CA PRO A 164 -0.29 6.45 9.83
C PRO A 164 -1.69 6.28 10.44
N ASN A 165 -2.68 6.16 9.56
CA ASN A 165 -4.06 5.86 9.91
C ASN A 165 -4.70 5.11 8.74
N GLN A 166 -4.84 3.80 8.88
CA GLN A 166 -5.28 2.92 7.81
C GLN A 166 -6.62 3.34 7.22
N ASP A 167 -7.59 3.73 8.05
CA ASP A 167 -8.93 4.06 7.59
C ASP A 167 -8.97 5.37 6.81
N SER A 168 -8.27 6.40 7.29
CA SER A 168 -8.26 7.72 6.64
C SER A 168 -7.42 7.73 5.37
N LEU A 169 -6.38 6.90 5.29
CA LEU A 169 -5.47 6.81 4.15
C LEU A 169 -5.87 5.70 3.15
N ALA A 170 -6.96 4.97 3.40
CA ALA A 170 -7.41 3.89 2.53
C ALA A 170 -7.48 4.27 1.04
N PRO A 171 -8.00 5.45 0.62
CA PRO A 171 -8.01 5.83 -0.79
C PRO A 171 -6.59 5.99 -1.39
N ILE A 172 -5.62 6.48 -0.60
CA ILE A 172 -4.22 6.58 -1.03
C ILE A 172 -3.62 5.19 -1.17
N TYR A 173 -3.87 4.31 -0.20
CA TYR A 173 -3.36 2.93 -0.26
C TYR A 173 -3.92 2.16 -1.45
N ASP A 174 -5.21 2.35 -1.80
CA ASP A 174 -5.81 1.75 -2.98
C ASP A 174 -5.14 2.24 -4.28
N TYR A 175 -4.89 3.53 -4.39
CA TYR A 175 -4.16 4.11 -5.51
C TYR A 175 -2.74 3.55 -5.61
N MET A 176 -2.00 3.52 -4.50
CA MET A 176 -0.63 3.03 -4.46
C MET A 176 -0.53 1.52 -4.75
N ARG A 177 -1.53 0.71 -4.32
CA ARG A 177 -1.61 -0.72 -4.72
C ARG A 177 -1.65 -0.88 -6.23
N HIS A 178 -2.48 -0.06 -6.88
CA HIS A 178 -2.60 -0.11 -8.35
C HIS A 178 -1.28 0.30 -9.00
N ASP A 179 -0.70 1.43 -8.60
CA ASP A 179 0.54 1.96 -9.19
C ASP A 179 1.74 1.05 -8.97
N VAL A 180 1.89 0.48 -7.77
CA VAL A 180 2.95 -0.51 -7.49
C VAL A 180 2.79 -1.75 -8.38
N ARG A 181 1.57 -2.24 -8.60
CA ARG A 181 1.33 -3.36 -9.53
C ARG A 181 1.75 -3.03 -10.96
N ILE A 182 1.43 -1.83 -11.44
CA ILE A 182 1.87 -1.38 -12.78
C ILE A 182 3.40 -1.36 -12.88
N ILE A 183 4.10 -0.88 -11.86
CA ILE A 183 5.58 -0.93 -11.80
C ILE A 183 6.07 -2.38 -11.88
N MET A 184 5.53 -3.28 -11.06
CA MET A 184 5.93 -4.68 -11.01
C MET A 184 5.67 -5.40 -12.33
N GLU A 185 4.47 -5.24 -12.90
CA GLU A 185 4.03 -5.90 -14.15
C GLU A 185 4.78 -5.42 -15.38
N SER A 186 5.25 -4.17 -15.36
CA SER A 186 5.96 -3.56 -16.49
C SER A 186 7.48 -3.54 -16.34
N MET A 187 8.01 -4.06 -15.22
CA MET A 187 9.45 -4.12 -14.98
C MET A 187 10.16 -4.92 -16.07
N GLN A 188 11.26 -4.37 -16.56
CA GLN A 188 12.17 -5.03 -17.51
C GLN A 188 13.60 -4.71 -17.11
N TRP A 189 14.46 -5.72 -17.10
CA TRP A 189 15.90 -5.57 -16.87
C TRP A 189 16.60 -5.10 -18.15
N GLN A 190 17.71 -4.35 -18.00
CA GLN A 190 18.49 -3.75 -19.11
C GLN A 190 19.89 -4.36 -19.19
#